data_9f1bb5c82e987051e7e373a1127ae6c2
#
_entry.id   9f1bb5c82e987051e7e373a1127ae6c2
#
_cell.length_a   1.000
_cell.length_b   1.000
_cell.length_c   1.000
_cell.angle_alpha   90.00
_cell.angle_beta   90.00
_cell.angle_gamma   90.00
#
_symmetry.space_group_name_H-M   'P 1'
#
loop_
_entity.id
_entity.type
_entity.pdbx_description
1 polymer ?
#
loop_
_entity_poly.entity_id
_entity_poly.type
_entity_poly.pdbx_seq_one_letter_code
_entity_poly.pdbx_strand_id
1 'polypeptide(L)'
;MDETIRLNTLDYQTYEDLQQKMIDVLDTCEYARIIGTNGNKTDLKVMLPDLADPAKQTKFENCVADVNIPVGEVFTSPKLAGTEGTLYVSRVYLNELEYTELEIHVKDGRVTEYDCANFADPAEGKKLIKDNILYHHETLSLI
;
A
#
# COMPACT_ATOMS: atom_id res chain seq x y z
N MET A 1 -9.29 13.32 24.03
CA MET A 1 -10.74 13.31 23.78
C MET A 1 -11.18 14.47 22.88
N ASP A 2 -10.66 15.67 23.07
CA ASP A 2 -11.04 16.85 22.26
C ASP A 2 -10.61 16.77 20.79
N GLU A 3 -9.43 16.22 20.50
CA GLU A 3 -8.92 16.08 19.13
C GLU A 3 -9.76 15.09 18.30
N THR A 4 -10.17 13.98 18.89
CA THR A 4 -11.05 13.01 18.21
C THR A 4 -12.41 13.60 17.90
N ILE A 5 -12.97 14.38 18.84
CA ILE A 5 -14.25 15.07 18.61
C ILE A 5 -14.10 16.13 17.52
N ARG A 6 -13.01 16.89 17.51
CA ARG A 6 -12.74 17.90 16.49
C ARG A 6 -12.59 17.30 15.09
N LEU A 7 -11.92 16.16 14.98
CA LEU A 7 -11.78 15.44 13.71
C LEU A 7 -13.12 14.89 13.21
N ASN A 8 -13.99 14.42 14.12
CA ASN A 8 -15.32 13.93 13.77
C ASN A 8 -16.33 15.04 13.39
N THR A 9 -15.98 16.32 13.61
CA THR A 9 -16.81 17.47 13.21
C THR A 9 -16.37 18.10 11.89
N LEU A 10 -15.36 17.52 11.22
CA LEU A 10 -14.97 17.97 9.89
C LEU A 10 -16.07 17.68 8.88
N ASP A 11 -16.32 18.67 8.02
CA ASP A 11 -17.36 18.57 7.01
C ASP A 11 -17.04 17.48 5.98
N TYR A 12 -17.89 16.48 5.92
CA TYR A 12 -17.85 15.37 4.99
C TYR A 12 -17.65 15.81 3.54
N GLN A 13 -18.39 16.83 3.10
CA GLN A 13 -18.30 17.35 1.75
C GLN A 13 -16.93 17.96 1.44
N THR A 14 -16.34 18.65 2.40
CA THR A 14 -14.99 19.20 2.24
C THR A 14 -13.95 18.10 2.06
N TYR A 15 -14.08 16.96 2.76
CA TYR A 15 -13.20 15.81 2.55
C TYR A 15 -13.38 15.20 1.17
N GLU A 16 -14.60 14.96 0.77
CA GLU A 16 -14.94 14.39 -0.54
C GLU A 16 -14.39 15.26 -1.67
N ASP A 17 -14.60 16.57 -1.59
CA ASP A 17 -14.11 17.54 -2.59
C ASP A 17 -12.58 17.59 -2.65
N LEU A 18 -11.89 17.47 -1.50
CA LEU A 18 -10.43 17.44 -1.45
C LEU A 18 -9.89 16.15 -2.06
N GLN A 19 -10.46 15.02 -1.68
CA GLN A 19 -10.09 13.71 -2.21
C GLN A 19 -10.34 13.62 -3.72
N GLN A 20 -11.45 14.17 -4.19
CA GLN A 20 -11.75 14.21 -5.63
C GLN A 20 -10.67 14.97 -6.41
N LYS A 21 -10.20 16.10 -5.91
CA LYS A 21 -9.09 16.84 -6.55
C LYS A 21 -7.80 16.02 -6.61
N MET A 22 -7.54 15.17 -5.61
CA MET A 22 -6.41 14.26 -5.64
C MET A 22 -6.61 13.18 -6.71
N ILE A 23 -7.80 12.60 -6.80
CA ILE A 23 -8.17 11.60 -7.80
C ILE A 23 -8.04 12.17 -9.21
N ASP A 24 -8.53 13.38 -9.46
CA ASP A 24 -8.43 14.04 -10.77
C ASP A 24 -6.99 14.15 -11.28
N VAL A 25 -6.03 14.35 -10.37
CA VAL A 25 -4.59 14.35 -10.71
C VAL A 25 -4.06 12.93 -10.89
N LEU A 26 -4.37 12.02 -9.97
CA LEU A 26 -3.88 10.64 -9.99
C LEU A 26 -4.39 9.86 -11.20
N ASP A 27 -5.60 10.14 -11.66
CA ASP A 27 -6.20 9.50 -12.85
C ASP A 27 -5.44 9.80 -14.15
N THR A 28 -4.67 10.90 -14.18
CA THR A 28 -3.80 11.21 -15.31
C THR A 28 -2.49 10.43 -15.32
N CYS A 29 -2.14 9.77 -14.21
CA CYS A 29 -0.87 9.07 -14.04
C CYS A 29 -0.95 7.62 -14.57
N GLU A 30 0.17 7.12 -15.09
CA GLU A 30 0.31 5.71 -15.49
C GLU A 30 0.80 4.83 -14.34
N TYR A 31 1.57 5.41 -13.43
CA TYR A 31 2.13 4.74 -12.26
C TYR A 31 2.31 5.70 -11.08
N ALA A 32 2.40 5.14 -9.90
CA ALA A 32 2.90 5.82 -8.71
C ALA A 32 4.26 5.24 -8.32
N ARG A 33 5.22 6.10 -7.91
CA ARG A 33 6.51 5.66 -7.37
C ARG A 33 6.61 6.05 -5.91
N ILE A 34 6.83 5.07 -5.06
CA ILE A 34 6.97 5.23 -3.62
C ILE A 34 8.46 5.16 -3.29
N ILE A 35 9.00 6.26 -2.78
CA ILE A 35 10.42 6.35 -2.41
C ILE A 35 10.52 6.57 -0.91
N GLY A 36 11.27 5.70 -0.25
CA GLY A 36 11.57 5.82 1.17
C GLY A 36 12.43 7.05 1.47
N THR A 37 12.26 7.59 2.66
CA THR A 37 13.05 8.73 3.17
C THR A 37 13.73 8.35 4.48
N ASN A 38 14.69 9.15 4.93
CA ASN A 38 15.37 8.97 6.23
C ASN A 38 15.98 7.56 6.42
N GLY A 39 16.58 7.01 5.37
CA GLY A 39 17.23 5.69 5.40
C GLY A 39 16.29 4.51 5.12
N ASN A 40 15.01 4.74 4.89
CA ASN A 40 14.11 3.70 4.39
C ASN A 40 14.49 3.34 2.95
N LYS A 41 14.65 2.04 2.66
CA LYS A 41 15.15 1.53 1.37
C LYS A 41 14.04 1.33 0.32
N THR A 42 12.80 1.69 0.61
CA THR A 42 11.69 1.52 -0.33
C THR A 42 11.94 2.31 -1.61
N ASP A 43 11.84 1.63 -2.74
CA ASP A 43 11.76 2.20 -4.08
C ASP A 43 10.87 1.28 -4.91
N LEU A 44 9.57 1.58 -4.91
CA LEU A 44 8.53 0.74 -5.49
C LEU A 44 7.73 1.52 -6.52
N LYS A 45 7.74 1.05 -7.75
CA LYS A 45 6.90 1.51 -8.84
C LYS A 45 5.65 0.66 -8.90
N VAL A 46 4.51 1.29 -8.75
CA VAL A 46 3.18 0.67 -8.75
C VAL A 46 2.42 1.11 -9.99
N MET A 47 2.09 0.18 -10.88
CA MET A 47 1.33 0.49 -12.09
C MET A 47 -0.15 0.68 -11.78
N LEU A 48 -0.69 1.78 -12.24
CA LEU A 48 -2.12 2.11 -12.05
C LEU A 48 -2.99 1.42 -13.11
N PRO A 49 -4.26 1.14 -12.80
CA PRO A 49 -5.17 0.50 -13.75
C PRO A 49 -5.42 1.38 -14.97
N ASP A 50 -5.71 0.74 -16.10
CA ASP A 50 -6.22 1.43 -17.28
C ASP A 50 -7.73 1.62 -17.15
N LEU A 51 -8.23 2.76 -17.57
CA LEU A 51 -9.67 3.02 -17.61
C LEU A 51 -10.24 2.62 -18.98
N ALA A 52 -11.26 1.79 -18.98
CA ALA A 52 -11.97 1.43 -20.22
C ALA A 52 -12.78 2.60 -20.77
N ASP A 53 -13.33 3.44 -19.89
CA ASP A 53 -14.07 4.66 -20.24
C ASP A 53 -13.71 5.78 -19.25
N PRO A 54 -12.67 6.60 -19.55
CA PRO A 54 -12.23 7.68 -18.67
C PRO A 54 -13.29 8.76 -18.40
N ALA A 55 -14.35 8.80 -19.20
CA ALA A 55 -15.44 9.77 -18.97
C ALA A 55 -16.43 9.30 -17.88
N LYS A 56 -16.37 8.02 -17.49
CA LYS A 56 -17.31 7.41 -16.54
C LYS A 56 -16.64 6.68 -15.39
N GLN A 57 -15.32 6.53 -15.42
CA GLN A 57 -14.57 5.74 -14.47
C GLN A 57 -13.40 6.54 -13.92
N THR A 58 -13.00 6.22 -12.70
CA THR A 58 -11.78 6.71 -12.05
C THR A 58 -10.87 5.53 -11.75
N LYS A 59 -9.55 5.77 -11.68
CA LYS A 59 -8.57 4.76 -11.24
C LYS A 59 -8.63 4.54 -9.73
N PHE A 60 -9.09 5.56 -9.01
CA PHE A 60 -9.11 5.59 -7.55
C PHE A 60 -10.54 5.73 -7.03
N GLU A 61 -10.80 5.10 -5.90
CA GLU A 61 -12.04 5.25 -5.14
C GLU A 61 -11.91 6.43 -4.17
N ASN A 62 -12.97 7.24 -4.13
CA ASN A 62 -13.13 8.32 -3.18
C ASN A 62 -13.86 7.79 -1.95
N CYS A 63 -13.13 7.36 -0.93
CA CYS A 63 -13.72 6.80 0.28
C CYS A 63 -13.76 7.84 1.39
N VAL A 64 -14.96 8.34 1.67
CA VAL A 64 -15.23 9.21 2.80
C VAL A 64 -15.75 8.38 3.96
N ALA A 65 -15.48 8.79 5.19
CA ALA A 65 -15.72 7.99 6.39
C ALA A 65 -17.10 7.34 6.43
N ASP A 66 -17.11 6.03 6.45
CA ASP A 66 -18.29 5.20 6.66
C ASP A 66 -18.18 4.43 7.98
N VAL A 67 -17.17 3.61 8.11
CA VAL A 67 -16.91 2.78 9.30
C VAL A 67 -15.68 3.24 10.06
N ASN A 68 -14.71 3.76 9.37
CA ASN A 68 -13.43 4.20 9.92
C ASN A 68 -13.48 5.68 10.31
N ILE A 69 -13.22 6.03 11.55
CA ILE A 69 -13.23 7.41 12.05
C ILE A 69 -11.90 7.71 12.74
N PRO A 70 -11.22 8.81 12.42
CA PRO A 70 -11.46 9.81 11.36
C PRO A 70 -10.93 9.31 10.02
N VAL A 71 -11.66 9.53 8.94
CA VAL A 71 -11.21 9.04 7.64
C VAL A 71 -11.56 9.93 6.48
N GLY A 72 -10.65 10.01 5.61
CA GLY A 72 -10.72 10.09 4.19
C GLY A 72 -9.56 9.32 3.60
N GLU A 73 -9.85 8.44 2.68
CA GLU A 73 -8.83 7.72 1.93
C GLU A 73 -9.14 7.71 0.44
N VAL A 74 -8.08 7.72 -0.34
CA VAL A 74 -8.10 7.53 -1.78
C VAL A 74 -7.32 6.26 -2.07
N PHE A 75 -7.97 5.23 -2.56
CA PHE A 75 -7.34 3.94 -2.77
C PHE A 75 -7.59 3.38 -4.17
N THR A 76 -6.75 2.45 -4.59
CA THR A 76 -6.84 1.79 -5.89
C THR A 76 -6.35 0.34 -5.80
N SER A 77 -6.77 -0.47 -6.75
CA SER A 77 -6.21 -1.79 -7.00
C SER A 77 -5.19 -1.69 -8.15
N PRO A 78 -3.88 -1.82 -7.88
CA PRO A 78 -2.86 -1.67 -8.91
C PRO A 78 -2.86 -2.81 -9.92
N LYS A 79 -2.27 -2.57 -11.11
CA LYS A 79 -1.93 -3.63 -12.05
C LYS A 79 -0.69 -4.39 -11.57
N LEU A 80 -0.70 -5.71 -11.72
CA LEU A 80 0.47 -6.53 -11.42
C LEU A 80 1.59 -6.30 -12.46
N ALA A 81 1.24 -6.38 -13.74
CA ALA A 81 2.21 -6.23 -14.83
C ALA A 81 2.90 -4.86 -14.80
N GLY A 82 4.22 -4.85 -14.72
CA GLY A 82 5.06 -3.66 -14.63
C GLY A 82 5.18 -3.05 -13.23
N THR A 83 4.45 -3.57 -12.22
CA THR A 83 4.67 -3.21 -10.81
C THR A 83 5.93 -3.91 -10.31
N GLU A 84 6.94 -3.13 -9.92
CA GLU A 84 8.27 -3.64 -9.57
C GLU A 84 9.02 -2.74 -8.60
N GLY A 85 9.98 -3.31 -7.88
CA GLY A 85 10.85 -2.59 -6.97
C GLY A 85 10.97 -3.24 -5.60
N THR A 86 11.36 -2.46 -4.62
CA THR A 86 11.60 -2.90 -3.24
C THR A 86 10.65 -2.20 -2.28
N LEU A 87 9.99 -2.97 -1.45
CA LEU A 87 9.30 -2.49 -0.25
C LEU A 87 10.17 -2.79 0.96
N TYR A 88 10.48 -1.78 1.76
CA TYR A 88 11.20 -1.93 3.02
C TYR A 88 10.43 -1.32 4.17
N VAL A 89 10.30 -2.07 5.25
CA VAL A 89 9.65 -1.64 6.49
C VAL A 89 10.57 -1.92 7.67
N SER A 90 10.97 -0.88 8.39
CA SER A 90 11.90 -1.03 9.53
C SER A 90 11.30 -1.86 10.66
N ARG A 91 9.98 -1.72 10.90
CA ARG A 91 9.23 -2.50 11.88
C ARG A 91 7.75 -2.51 11.54
N VAL A 92 7.13 -3.68 11.55
CA VAL A 92 5.68 -3.84 11.35
C VAL A 92 5.18 -5.05 12.13
N TYR A 93 3.92 -4.98 12.56
CA TYR A 93 3.20 -6.09 13.17
C TYR A 93 2.13 -6.58 12.19
N LEU A 94 2.23 -7.83 11.78
CA LEU A 94 1.26 -8.50 10.92
C LEU A 94 0.78 -9.77 11.64
N ASN A 95 -0.53 -9.88 11.86
CA ASN A 95 -1.14 -11.00 12.59
C ASN A 95 -0.46 -11.27 13.94
N GLU A 96 -0.22 -10.21 14.73
CA GLU A 96 0.45 -10.24 16.04
C GLU A 96 1.95 -10.63 16.01
N LEU A 97 2.51 -10.90 14.83
CA LEU A 97 3.94 -11.15 14.65
C LEU A 97 4.68 -9.87 14.31
N GLU A 98 5.78 -9.62 15.01
CA GLU A 98 6.68 -8.51 14.73
C GLU A 98 7.66 -8.91 13.61
N TYR A 99 7.81 -8.03 12.62
CA TYR A 99 8.85 -8.11 11.60
C TYR A 99 9.75 -6.90 11.72
N THR A 100 11.05 -7.15 11.75
CA THR A 100 12.09 -6.11 11.79
C THR A 100 12.87 -6.13 10.48
N GLU A 101 13.10 -4.94 9.92
CA GLU A 101 13.78 -4.76 8.63
C GLU A 101 13.21 -5.67 7.53
N LEU A 102 11.88 -5.74 7.45
CA LEU A 102 11.21 -6.52 6.41
C LEU A 102 11.50 -5.91 5.05
N GLU A 103 12.12 -6.68 4.16
CA GLU A 103 12.43 -6.30 2.78
C GLU A 103 11.77 -7.28 1.82
N ILE A 104 11.02 -6.76 0.86
CA ILE A 104 10.30 -7.55 -0.15
C ILE A 104 10.61 -6.98 -1.52
N HIS A 105 11.11 -7.81 -2.42
CA HIS A 105 11.34 -7.47 -3.82
C HIS A 105 10.19 -7.97 -4.69
N VAL A 106 9.73 -7.09 -5.56
CA VAL A 106 8.60 -7.35 -6.45
C VAL A 106 9.00 -7.16 -7.89
N LYS A 107 8.52 -8.03 -8.77
CA LYS A 107 8.63 -7.91 -10.22
C LYS A 107 7.35 -8.38 -10.88
N ASP A 108 6.78 -7.55 -11.73
CA ASP A 108 5.49 -7.80 -12.38
C ASP A 108 4.39 -8.20 -11.36
N GLY A 109 4.36 -7.47 -10.21
CA GLY A 109 3.42 -7.71 -9.12
C GLY A 109 3.63 -9.01 -8.35
N ARG A 110 4.74 -9.73 -8.57
CA ARG A 110 5.05 -10.97 -7.87
C ARG A 110 6.24 -10.78 -6.94
N VAL A 111 6.14 -11.33 -5.75
CA VAL A 111 7.26 -11.36 -4.81
C VAL A 111 8.34 -12.30 -5.37
N THR A 112 9.54 -11.79 -5.58
CA THR A 112 10.68 -12.54 -6.13
C THR A 112 11.73 -12.88 -5.09
N GLU A 113 11.90 -11.98 -4.12
CA GLU A 113 12.84 -12.16 -3.01
C GLU A 113 12.30 -11.45 -1.76
N TYR A 114 12.65 -11.95 -0.58
CA TYR A 114 12.25 -11.39 0.70
C TYR A 114 13.22 -11.78 1.80
N ASP A 115 13.34 -10.91 2.81
CA ASP A 115 14.14 -11.15 4.01
C ASP A 115 13.64 -10.30 5.19
N CYS A 116 14.09 -10.64 6.41
CA CYS A 116 13.86 -9.82 7.60
C CYS A 116 14.99 -10.06 8.63
N ALA A 117 15.20 -9.11 9.54
CA ALA A 117 16.24 -9.17 10.56
C ALA A 117 15.76 -9.79 11.89
N ASN A 118 14.70 -10.58 11.88
CA ASN A 118 14.15 -11.22 13.08
C ASN A 118 15.09 -12.28 13.69
N PHE A 119 15.94 -12.88 12.87
CA PHE A 119 16.84 -13.98 13.26
C PHE A 119 18.25 -13.73 12.76
N ALA A 120 19.24 -14.31 13.46
CA ALA A 120 20.63 -14.28 13.01
C ALA A 120 20.85 -15.16 11.76
N ASP A 121 20.03 -16.21 11.59
CA ASP A 121 20.03 -17.06 10.41
C ASP A 121 18.98 -16.53 9.40
N PRO A 122 19.40 -16.06 8.23
CA PRO A 122 18.48 -15.60 7.19
C PRO A 122 17.46 -16.66 6.73
N ALA A 123 17.78 -17.94 6.84
CA ALA A 123 16.85 -19.01 6.46
C ALA A 123 15.63 -19.06 7.38
N GLU A 124 15.79 -18.77 8.67
CA GLU A 124 14.69 -18.66 9.63
C GLU A 124 13.82 -17.45 9.35
N GLY A 125 14.42 -16.29 9.00
CA GLY A 125 13.70 -15.08 8.58
C GLY A 125 12.85 -15.32 7.33
N LYS A 126 13.42 -15.93 6.31
CA LYS A 126 12.69 -16.30 5.09
C LYS A 126 11.55 -17.28 5.37
N LYS A 127 11.78 -18.25 6.26
CA LYS A 127 10.74 -19.19 6.67
C LYS A 127 9.58 -18.48 7.37
N LEU A 128 9.86 -17.54 8.29
CA LEU A 128 8.85 -16.75 8.98
C LEU A 128 7.95 -16.00 7.97
N ILE A 129 8.56 -15.32 7.01
CA ILE A 129 7.82 -14.57 5.98
C ILE A 129 6.98 -15.51 5.12
N LYS A 130 7.59 -16.60 4.66
CA LYS A 130 6.91 -17.59 3.82
C LYS A 130 5.67 -18.18 4.49
N ASP A 131 5.81 -18.60 5.74
CA ASP A 131 4.76 -19.32 6.46
C ASP A 131 3.62 -18.40 6.93
N ASN A 132 3.88 -17.11 7.15
CA ASN A 132 2.91 -16.20 7.75
C ASN A 132 2.41 -15.08 6.82
N ILE A 133 3.13 -14.76 5.76
CA ILE A 133 2.72 -13.75 4.77
C ILE A 133 2.35 -14.43 3.46
N LEU A 134 3.30 -15.16 2.85
CA LEU A 134 3.13 -15.67 1.50
C LEU A 134 2.27 -16.93 1.42
N TYR A 135 2.16 -17.69 2.51
CA TYR A 135 1.33 -18.90 2.56
C TYR A 135 -0.16 -18.62 2.30
N HIS A 136 -0.63 -17.42 2.64
CA HIS A 136 -2.02 -17.03 2.48
C HIS A 136 -2.38 -16.61 1.05
N HIS A 137 -1.41 -16.56 0.15
CA HIS A 137 -1.59 -16.18 -1.26
C HIS A 137 -1.23 -17.35 -2.16
N GLU A 138 -2.18 -17.84 -2.95
CA GLU A 138 -1.95 -18.92 -3.93
C GLU A 138 -0.93 -18.53 -5.00
N THR A 139 -0.76 -17.23 -5.22
CA THR A 139 0.28 -16.67 -6.07
C THR A 139 1.15 -15.72 -5.25
N LEU A 140 2.47 -15.72 -5.48
CA LEU A 140 3.40 -14.75 -4.91
C LEU A 140 3.15 -13.36 -5.54
N SER A 141 1.99 -12.80 -5.30
CA SER A 141 1.60 -11.48 -5.80
C SER A 141 1.31 -10.55 -4.63
N LEU A 142 1.68 -9.30 -4.78
CA LEU A 142 1.15 -8.24 -3.93
C LEU A 142 -0.32 -8.02 -4.33
N ILE A 143 -1.19 -8.14 -3.37
CA ILE A 143 -2.58 -7.72 -3.51
C ILE A 143 -2.71 -6.38 -2.81
#